data_48f2037afd68df09a92831b2ebd6d7c3
#
_entry.id   48f2037afd68df09a92831b2ebd6d7c3
#
_cell.length_a   1.000
_cell.length_b   1.000
_cell.length_c   1.000
_cell.angle_alpha   90.00
_cell.angle_beta   90.00
_cell.angle_gamma   90.00
#
_symmetry.space_group_name_H-M   'P 1'
#
loop_
_entity.id
_entity.type
_entity.pdbx_description
1 polymer ?
#
loop_
_entity_poly.entity_id
_entity_poly.type
_entity_poly.pdbx_seq_one_letter_code
_entity_poly.pdbx_strand_id
1 'polypeptide(L)'
;QRLIANLSRGYRQRVGLAQALIHDPPVLILDEPTVGLDPKQIIEIRELIKSLAGSHSVILSTHILPEATAVCQRVVIINGGRIVAEDTPDQLSARLRRSEKISVTLKAPPADVLERFREVAGVEHALTTSEPHTVLIECALGRDIREEVARFAVGQHWGLLEMKPVSMTLEDVFLKLTQREDGLPKADDASESELH
;
A
#
# COMPACT_ATOMS: atom_id res chain seq x y z
N GLN A 1 22.65 29.05 22.32
CA GLN A 1 22.98 27.68 21.87
C GLN A 1 22.09 26.73 22.64
N ARG A 2 21.35 25.85 21.91
CA ARG A 2 20.58 24.77 22.54
C ARG A 2 21.31 23.45 22.26
N LEU A 3 21.39 22.60 23.29
CA LEU A 3 21.94 21.24 23.16
C LEU A 3 21.00 20.41 22.26
N ILE A 4 21.54 19.50 21.45
CA ILE A 4 20.77 18.60 20.56
C ILE A 4 19.73 17.81 21.38
N ALA A 5 20.05 17.40 22.60
CA ALA A 5 19.14 16.72 23.51
C ALA A 5 17.86 17.52 23.83
N ASN A 6 17.92 18.85 23.75
CA ASN A 6 16.81 19.76 24.03
C ASN A 6 16.02 20.17 22.78
N LEU A 7 16.33 19.59 21.65
CA LEU A 7 15.60 19.81 20.40
C LEU A 7 14.34 18.94 20.35
N SER A 8 13.32 19.41 19.60
CA SER A 8 12.18 18.55 19.27
C SER A 8 12.64 17.32 18.48
N ARG A 9 11.82 16.27 18.48
CA ARG A 9 12.12 15.04 17.74
C ARG A 9 12.42 15.31 16.25
N GLY A 10 11.61 16.17 15.60
CA GLY A 10 11.84 16.56 14.22
C GLY A 10 13.16 17.29 13.97
N TYR A 11 13.55 18.19 14.88
CA TYR A 11 14.85 18.83 14.76
C TYR A 11 16.00 17.83 14.98
N ARG A 12 15.89 16.89 15.91
CA ARG A 12 16.90 15.83 16.08
C ARG A 12 17.04 14.96 14.84
N GLN A 13 15.92 14.62 14.18
CA GLN A 13 15.92 13.86 12.94
C GLN A 13 16.67 14.61 11.83
N ARG A 14 16.41 15.91 11.67
CA ARG A 14 17.13 16.77 10.70
C ARG A 14 18.62 16.87 11.00
N VAL A 15 18.99 16.94 12.26
CA VAL A 15 20.41 16.94 12.67
C VAL A 15 21.06 15.60 12.29
N GLY A 16 20.39 14.47 12.53
CA GLY A 16 20.87 13.16 12.12
C GLY A 16 21.05 13.04 10.61
N LEU A 17 20.07 13.52 9.83
CA LEU A 17 20.18 13.56 8.37
C LEU A 17 21.34 14.46 7.91
N ALA A 18 21.46 15.65 8.47
CA ALA A 18 22.56 16.56 8.17
C ALA A 18 23.92 15.93 8.49
N GLN A 19 24.02 15.23 9.62
CA GLN A 19 25.23 14.49 9.99
C GLN A 19 25.58 13.39 8.98
N ALA A 20 24.59 12.64 8.50
CA ALA A 20 24.79 11.59 7.50
C ALA A 20 25.25 12.15 6.14
N LEU A 21 24.88 13.39 5.82
CA LEU A 21 25.20 14.06 4.56
C LEU A 21 26.50 14.84 4.55
N ILE A 22 27.12 15.12 5.72
CA ILE A 22 28.32 15.97 5.81
C ILE A 22 29.48 15.49 4.91
N HIS A 23 29.64 14.18 4.75
CA HIS A 23 30.72 13.59 3.97
C HIS A 23 30.33 13.25 2.52
N ASP A 24 29.14 13.68 2.08
CA ASP A 24 28.62 13.44 0.73
C ASP A 24 28.73 11.95 0.30
N PRO A 25 28.21 11.00 1.10
CA PRO A 25 28.42 9.58 0.87
C PRO A 25 27.62 9.11 -0.35
N PRO A 26 28.14 8.20 -1.19
CA PRO A 26 27.40 7.68 -2.35
C PRO A 26 26.18 6.85 -1.96
N VAL A 27 26.14 6.31 -0.74
CA VAL A 27 25.02 5.51 -0.19
C VAL A 27 24.59 6.05 1.15
N LEU A 28 23.30 6.30 1.30
CA LEU A 28 22.65 6.70 2.55
C LEU A 28 21.73 5.60 3.04
N ILE A 29 21.83 5.24 4.32
CA ILE A 29 20.91 4.32 4.97
C ILE A 29 20.12 5.10 6.01
N LEU A 30 18.80 5.15 5.84
CA LEU A 30 17.87 5.89 6.68
C LEU A 30 16.92 4.91 7.35
N ASP A 31 17.03 4.78 8.66
CA ASP A 31 16.18 3.91 9.45
C ASP A 31 15.04 4.72 10.06
N GLU A 32 13.79 4.40 9.65
CA GLU A 32 12.55 5.03 10.12
C GLU A 32 12.61 6.58 10.17
N PRO A 33 12.98 7.28 9.06
CA PRO A 33 13.32 8.70 9.12
C PRO A 33 12.15 9.63 9.44
N THR A 34 10.91 9.16 9.36
CA THR A 34 9.69 9.95 9.55
C THR A 34 8.97 9.64 10.86
N VAL A 35 9.39 8.62 11.60
CA VAL A 35 8.72 8.18 12.82
C VAL A 35 8.70 9.27 13.89
N GLY A 36 7.47 9.61 14.34
CA GLY A 36 7.22 10.60 15.40
C GLY A 36 7.40 12.04 14.97
N LEU A 37 7.34 12.31 13.68
CA LEU A 37 7.24 13.64 13.10
C LEU A 37 5.77 14.05 12.93
N ASP A 38 5.50 15.34 12.91
CA ASP A 38 4.19 15.85 12.52
C ASP A 38 4.00 15.80 10.98
N PRO A 39 2.76 15.88 10.48
CA PRO A 39 2.48 15.73 9.05
C PRO A 39 3.26 16.70 8.15
N LYS A 40 3.50 17.93 8.60
CA LYS A 40 4.28 18.91 7.84
C LYS A 40 5.74 18.50 7.74
N GLN A 41 6.32 18.05 8.84
CA GLN A 41 7.70 17.58 8.87
C GLN A 41 7.90 16.31 8.03
N ILE A 42 6.91 15.41 8.00
CA ILE A 42 6.94 14.22 7.13
C ILE A 42 7.05 14.64 5.66
N ILE A 43 6.25 15.61 5.22
CA ILE A 43 6.31 16.11 3.84
C ILE A 43 7.69 16.68 3.53
N GLU A 44 8.24 17.50 4.42
CA GLU A 44 9.56 18.12 4.24
C GLU A 44 10.70 17.08 4.16
N ILE A 45 10.65 16.03 4.99
CA ILE A 45 11.64 14.94 4.95
C ILE A 45 11.50 14.11 3.68
N ARG A 46 10.28 13.80 3.23
CA ARG A 46 10.04 13.10 1.97
C ARG A 46 10.61 13.85 0.77
N GLU A 47 10.38 15.15 0.69
CA GLU A 47 10.92 15.99 -0.40
C GLU A 47 12.45 16.05 -0.34
N LEU A 48 13.04 16.11 0.86
CA LEU A 48 14.48 16.04 1.02
C LEU A 48 15.02 14.69 0.51
N ILE A 49 14.44 13.56 0.93
CA ILE A 49 14.89 12.23 0.49
C ILE A 49 14.78 12.09 -1.04
N LYS A 50 13.68 12.57 -1.64
CA LYS A 50 13.54 12.59 -3.11
C LYS A 50 14.62 13.42 -3.79
N SER A 51 14.97 14.57 -3.24
CA SER A 51 16.03 15.43 -3.81
C SER A 51 17.41 14.77 -3.74
N LEU A 52 17.66 13.91 -2.78
CA LEU A 52 18.91 13.18 -2.62
C LEU A 52 19.04 12.00 -3.61
N ALA A 53 17.93 11.42 -4.04
CA ALA A 53 17.91 10.24 -4.94
C ALA A 53 18.52 10.50 -6.33
N GLY A 54 18.77 11.77 -6.71
CA GLY A 54 19.47 12.13 -7.95
C GLY A 54 21.01 12.01 -7.87
N SER A 55 21.59 12.11 -6.66
CA SER A 55 23.02 12.12 -6.41
C SER A 55 23.48 10.99 -5.49
N HIS A 56 22.60 10.39 -4.71
CA HIS A 56 22.91 9.34 -3.76
C HIS A 56 22.04 8.10 -4.00
N SER A 57 22.57 6.92 -3.67
CA SER A 57 21.74 5.72 -3.49
C SER A 57 21.16 5.73 -2.08
N VAL A 58 19.83 5.85 -1.94
CA VAL A 58 19.16 5.92 -0.64
C VAL A 58 18.47 4.61 -0.32
N ILE A 59 18.86 3.98 0.79
CA ILE A 59 18.17 2.82 1.36
C ILE A 59 17.34 3.33 2.55
N LEU A 60 16.04 3.10 2.49
CA LEU A 60 15.07 3.54 3.49
C LEU A 60 14.42 2.32 4.16
N SER A 61 14.49 2.19 5.47
CA SER A 61 13.63 1.28 6.21
C SER A 61 12.39 2.02 6.71
N THR A 62 11.23 1.41 6.57
CA THR A 62 9.98 1.93 7.15
C THR A 62 8.95 0.82 7.30
N HIS A 63 8.11 0.94 8.32
CA HIS A 63 6.88 0.13 8.46
C HIS A 63 5.63 0.89 7.96
N ILE A 64 5.79 2.13 7.49
CA ILE A 64 4.72 2.99 6.97
C ILE A 64 4.69 2.86 5.45
N LEU A 65 3.93 1.91 4.93
CA LEU A 65 3.89 1.57 3.51
C LEU A 65 3.50 2.72 2.58
N PRO A 66 2.56 3.64 2.93
CA PRO A 66 2.31 4.85 2.14
C PRO A 66 3.54 5.74 1.96
N GLU A 67 4.48 5.72 2.90
CA GLU A 67 5.73 6.47 2.76
C GLU A 67 6.67 5.82 1.76
N ALA A 68 6.80 4.49 1.82
CA ALA A 68 7.56 3.75 0.82
C ALA A 68 7.02 4.00 -0.59
N THR A 69 5.69 3.94 -0.78
CA THR A 69 5.04 4.24 -2.07
C THR A 69 5.33 5.65 -2.55
N ALA A 70 5.35 6.63 -1.64
CA ALA A 70 5.52 8.03 -2.00
C ALA A 70 6.96 8.41 -2.36
N VAL A 71 7.98 7.68 -1.87
CA VAL A 71 9.39 8.08 -1.93
C VAL A 71 10.26 7.09 -2.69
N CYS A 72 9.99 5.77 -2.57
CA CYS A 72 10.86 4.73 -3.09
C CYS A 72 10.56 4.40 -4.55
N GLN A 73 11.61 4.24 -5.36
CA GLN A 73 11.52 3.73 -6.73
C GLN A 73 11.37 2.19 -6.74
N ARG A 74 11.97 1.51 -5.77
CA ARG A 74 11.90 0.06 -5.57
C ARG A 74 11.64 -0.24 -4.11
N VAL A 75 10.91 -1.30 -3.86
CA VAL A 75 10.55 -1.78 -2.52
C VAL A 75 10.99 -3.23 -2.38
N VAL A 76 11.62 -3.54 -1.26
CA VAL A 76 11.94 -4.90 -0.84
C VAL A 76 11.10 -5.23 0.39
N ILE A 77 10.26 -6.23 0.30
CA ILE A 77 9.43 -6.70 1.42
C ILE A 77 10.15 -7.88 2.09
N ILE A 78 10.38 -7.75 3.40
CA ILE A 78 11.04 -8.76 4.22
C ILE A 78 10.03 -9.34 5.20
N ASN A 79 9.92 -10.66 5.26
CA ASN A 79 9.13 -11.39 6.26
C ASN A 79 9.92 -12.60 6.78
N GLY A 80 9.89 -12.86 8.08
CA GLY A 80 10.62 -13.99 8.69
C GLY A 80 12.12 -14.00 8.36
N GLY A 81 12.75 -12.83 8.16
CA GLY A 81 14.18 -12.71 7.79
C GLY A 81 14.49 -13.05 6.32
N ARG A 82 13.48 -13.22 5.47
CA ARG A 82 13.62 -13.54 4.03
C ARG A 82 13.01 -12.44 3.16
N ILE A 83 13.57 -12.22 1.99
CA ILE A 83 12.95 -11.36 0.98
C ILE A 83 11.79 -12.13 0.35
N VAL A 84 10.55 -11.61 0.54
CA VAL A 84 9.34 -12.23 0.00
C VAL A 84 8.88 -11.56 -1.30
N ALA A 85 9.27 -10.31 -1.52
CA ALA A 85 9.02 -9.61 -2.79
C ALA A 85 10.00 -8.45 -2.98
N GLU A 86 10.30 -8.16 -4.24
CA GLU A 86 11.12 -7.02 -4.66
C GLU A 86 10.64 -6.54 -6.01
N ASP A 87 10.21 -5.27 -6.11
CA ASP A 87 9.87 -4.59 -7.36
C ASP A 87 9.55 -3.10 -7.11
N THR A 88 9.09 -2.39 -8.15
CA THR A 88 8.46 -1.08 -7.97
C THR A 88 7.11 -1.23 -7.23
N PRO A 89 6.65 -0.20 -6.48
CA PRO A 89 5.34 -0.23 -5.81
C PRO A 89 4.19 -0.62 -6.75
N ASP A 90 4.18 -0.05 -7.96
CA ASP A 90 3.14 -0.30 -8.96
C ASP A 90 3.16 -1.74 -9.47
N GLN A 91 4.34 -2.30 -9.72
CA GLN A 91 4.46 -3.68 -10.20
C GLN A 91 4.12 -4.70 -9.12
N LEU A 92 4.49 -4.44 -7.84
CA LEU A 92 4.07 -5.28 -6.73
C LEU A 92 2.53 -5.33 -6.61
N SER A 93 1.89 -4.16 -6.72
CA SER A 93 0.43 -4.06 -6.73
C SER A 93 -0.19 -4.79 -7.92
N ALA A 94 0.37 -4.63 -9.13
CA ALA A 94 -0.13 -5.27 -10.35
C ALA A 94 -0.02 -6.80 -10.32
N ARG A 95 1.11 -7.36 -9.83
CA ARG A 95 1.34 -8.82 -9.75
C ARG A 95 0.37 -9.54 -8.83
N LEU A 96 -0.10 -8.88 -7.77
CA LEU A 96 -1.01 -9.47 -6.79
C LEU A 96 -2.48 -9.13 -7.04
N ARG A 97 -2.75 -8.26 -8.02
CA ARG A 97 -4.10 -7.94 -8.45
C ARG A 97 -4.69 -9.17 -9.16
N ARG A 98 -5.81 -9.67 -8.66
CA ARG A 98 -6.55 -10.78 -9.26
C ARG A 98 -7.82 -10.34 -9.98
N SER A 99 -8.32 -9.16 -9.63
CA SER A 99 -9.53 -8.56 -10.18
C SER A 99 -9.36 -7.04 -10.25
N GLU A 100 -10.09 -6.39 -11.13
CA GLU A 100 -10.30 -4.96 -11.06
C GLU A 100 -11.38 -4.65 -10.03
N LYS A 101 -11.21 -3.54 -9.30
CA LYS A 101 -12.15 -3.11 -8.26
C LYS A 101 -12.64 -1.70 -8.55
N ILE A 102 -13.94 -1.49 -8.39
CA ILE A 102 -14.59 -0.20 -8.58
C ILE A 102 -15.40 0.11 -7.32
N SER A 103 -15.15 1.26 -6.71
CA SER A 103 -15.98 1.80 -5.64
C SER A 103 -17.10 2.62 -6.25
N VAL A 104 -18.32 2.37 -5.84
CA VAL A 104 -19.54 3.03 -6.32
C VAL A 104 -20.32 3.58 -5.14
N THR A 105 -20.46 4.90 -5.05
CA THR A 105 -21.25 5.57 -4.02
C THR A 105 -22.59 6.02 -4.60
N LEU A 106 -23.68 5.65 -3.93
CA LEU A 106 -25.04 5.88 -4.36
C LEU A 106 -25.77 6.78 -3.38
N LYS A 107 -26.75 7.58 -3.85
CA LYS A 107 -27.58 8.44 -3.01
C LYS A 107 -28.56 7.64 -2.17
N ALA A 108 -29.24 6.67 -2.77
CA ALA A 108 -30.30 5.88 -2.17
C ALA A 108 -30.26 4.44 -2.68
N PRO A 109 -29.25 3.63 -2.25
CA PRO A 109 -29.20 2.22 -2.64
C PRO A 109 -30.35 1.44 -1.97
N PRO A 110 -30.96 0.48 -2.67
CA PRO A 110 -31.91 -0.44 -2.06
C PRO A 110 -31.20 -1.45 -1.16
N ALA A 111 -31.96 -2.17 -0.32
CA ALA A 111 -31.38 -3.18 0.57
C ALA A 111 -30.71 -4.35 -0.18
N ASP A 112 -31.20 -4.66 -1.39
CA ASP A 112 -30.73 -5.73 -2.27
C ASP A 112 -29.69 -5.24 -3.31
N VAL A 113 -29.07 -4.09 -3.10
CA VAL A 113 -28.14 -3.46 -4.06
C VAL A 113 -27.01 -4.38 -4.50
N LEU A 114 -26.48 -5.21 -3.61
CA LEU A 114 -25.39 -6.14 -3.93
C LEU A 114 -25.83 -7.24 -4.90
N GLU A 115 -27.03 -7.79 -4.68
CA GLU A 115 -27.61 -8.84 -5.55
C GLU A 115 -27.86 -8.28 -6.95
N ARG A 116 -28.44 -7.09 -7.01
CA ARG A 116 -28.69 -6.41 -8.29
C ARG A 116 -27.43 -6.05 -9.05
N PHE A 117 -26.37 -5.63 -8.39
CA PHE A 117 -25.11 -5.39 -9.09
C PHE A 117 -24.48 -6.67 -9.64
N ARG A 118 -24.70 -7.83 -9.02
CA ARG A 118 -24.24 -9.13 -9.53
C ARG A 118 -24.92 -9.54 -10.85
N GLU A 119 -26.09 -8.97 -11.14
CA GLU A 119 -26.78 -9.19 -12.43
C GLU A 119 -26.14 -8.39 -13.58
N VAL A 120 -25.30 -7.40 -13.29
CA VAL A 120 -24.64 -6.60 -14.33
C VAL A 120 -23.55 -7.42 -15.00
N ALA A 121 -23.57 -7.44 -16.32
CA ALA A 121 -22.63 -8.23 -17.11
C ALA A 121 -21.18 -7.84 -16.83
N GLY A 122 -20.40 -8.79 -16.31
CA GLY A 122 -18.99 -8.63 -15.99
C GLY A 122 -18.68 -8.36 -14.52
N VAL A 123 -19.68 -8.19 -13.68
CA VAL A 123 -19.51 -8.18 -12.22
C VAL A 123 -19.31 -9.62 -11.74
N GLU A 124 -18.20 -9.86 -11.05
CA GLU A 124 -17.90 -11.14 -10.39
C GLU A 124 -18.37 -11.13 -8.94
N HIS A 125 -18.08 -10.02 -8.23
CA HIS A 125 -18.50 -9.84 -6.85
C HIS A 125 -18.97 -8.41 -6.60
N ALA A 126 -19.94 -8.26 -5.71
CA ALA A 126 -20.35 -6.99 -5.13
C ALA A 126 -20.33 -7.12 -3.60
N LEU A 127 -19.63 -6.20 -2.93
CA LEU A 127 -19.35 -6.25 -1.50
C LEU A 127 -19.70 -4.93 -0.83
N THR A 128 -20.11 -4.98 0.43
CA THR A 128 -20.24 -3.77 1.25
C THR A 128 -18.88 -3.21 1.63
N THR A 129 -18.83 -1.89 1.86
CA THR A 129 -17.68 -1.22 2.42
C THR A 129 -17.99 -0.66 3.82
N SER A 130 -17.00 -0.13 4.51
CA SER A 130 -17.20 0.61 5.76
C SER A 130 -17.86 1.99 5.53
N GLU A 131 -17.84 2.49 4.31
CA GLU A 131 -18.45 3.76 3.94
C GLU A 131 -19.95 3.58 3.66
N PRO A 132 -20.83 4.43 4.24
CA PRO A 132 -22.27 4.33 4.00
C PRO A 132 -22.59 4.48 2.50
N HIS A 133 -23.55 3.71 2.01
CA HIS A 133 -24.04 3.77 0.64
C HIS A 133 -22.98 3.49 -0.44
N THR A 134 -21.83 2.93 -0.07
CA THR A 134 -20.74 2.61 -0.97
C THR A 134 -20.62 1.10 -1.17
N VAL A 135 -20.58 0.69 -2.42
CA VAL A 135 -20.43 -0.71 -2.84
C VAL A 135 -19.11 -0.88 -3.56
N LEU A 136 -18.37 -1.94 -3.22
CA LEU A 136 -17.18 -2.36 -3.94
C LEU A 136 -17.58 -3.43 -4.96
N ILE A 137 -17.35 -3.15 -6.24
CA ILE A 137 -17.60 -4.07 -7.35
C ILE A 137 -16.30 -4.64 -7.83
N GLU A 138 -16.21 -5.96 -7.97
CA GLU A 138 -15.06 -6.67 -8.53
C GLU A 138 -15.42 -7.25 -9.91
N CYS A 139 -14.51 -7.12 -10.86
CA CYS A 139 -14.61 -7.70 -12.20
C CYS A 139 -13.28 -8.34 -12.63
N ALA A 140 -13.31 -9.10 -13.71
CA ALA A 140 -12.13 -9.75 -14.25
C ALA A 140 -11.03 -8.74 -14.59
N LEU A 141 -9.77 -9.16 -14.40
CA LEU A 141 -8.60 -8.34 -14.69
C LEU A 141 -8.59 -7.90 -16.16
N GLY A 142 -8.31 -6.60 -16.39
CA GLY A 142 -8.27 -6.02 -17.73
C GLY A 142 -9.64 -5.73 -18.34
N ARG A 143 -10.74 -5.95 -17.62
CA ARG A 143 -12.10 -5.62 -18.06
C ARG A 143 -12.61 -4.35 -17.37
N ASP A 144 -12.84 -3.31 -18.16
CA ASP A 144 -13.48 -2.09 -17.68
C ASP A 144 -15.01 -2.20 -17.83
N ILE A 145 -15.72 -2.29 -16.71
CA ILE A 145 -17.18 -2.39 -16.65
C ILE A 145 -17.83 -1.12 -16.08
N ARG A 146 -17.07 -0.02 -15.98
CA ARG A 146 -17.58 1.21 -15.37
C ARG A 146 -18.80 1.76 -16.07
N GLU A 147 -18.84 1.67 -17.39
CA GLU A 147 -19.97 2.13 -18.19
C GLU A 147 -21.24 1.31 -17.92
N GLU A 148 -21.13 -0.01 -17.87
CA GLU A 148 -22.24 -0.93 -17.58
C GLU A 148 -22.81 -0.68 -16.19
N VAL A 149 -21.92 -0.57 -15.19
CA VAL A 149 -22.28 -0.29 -13.79
C VAL A 149 -22.94 1.07 -13.65
N ALA A 150 -22.39 2.11 -14.31
CA ALA A 150 -22.97 3.45 -14.27
C ALA A 150 -24.35 3.49 -14.92
N ARG A 151 -24.49 2.90 -16.12
CA ARG A 151 -25.76 2.81 -16.84
C ARG A 151 -26.83 2.09 -16.01
N PHE A 152 -26.44 0.99 -15.38
CA PHE A 152 -27.32 0.23 -14.53
C PHE A 152 -27.79 1.06 -13.32
N ALA A 153 -26.88 1.65 -12.56
CA ALA A 153 -27.21 2.45 -11.36
C ALA A 153 -28.12 3.66 -11.70
N VAL A 154 -27.84 4.35 -12.82
CA VAL A 154 -28.65 5.46 -13.31
C VAL A 154 -30.03 4.99 -13.76
N GLY A 155 -30.09 3.86 -14.50
CA GLY A 155 -31.38 3.27 -14.96
C GLY A 155 -32.28 2.82 -13.81
N GLN A 156 -31.70 2.42 -12.67
CA GLN A 156 -32.44 2.07 -11.46
C GLN A 156 -32.82 3.30 -10.59
N HIS A 157 -32.43 4.50 -11.01
CA HIS A 157 -32.67 5.75 -10.26
C HIS A 157 -32.07 5.79 -8.83
N TRP A 158 -30.96 5.06 -8.60
CA TRP A 158 -30.30 5.01 -7.28
C TRP A 158 -29.50 6.28 -6.96
N GLY A 159 -29.28 7.15 -7.95
CA GLY A 159 -28.51 8.38 -7.80
C GLY A 159 -27.01 8.09 -7.64
N LEU A 160 -26.32 7.86 -8.76
CA LEU A 160 -24.85 7.69 -8.76
C LEU A 160 -24.17 8.98 -8.33
N LEU A 161 -23.45 8.97 -7.21
CA LEU A 161 -22.72 10.12 -6.66
C LEU A 161 -21.24 10.09 -7.01
N GLU A 162 -20.61 8.94 -6.89
CA GLU A 162 -19.20 8.76 -7.19
C GLU A 162 -18.95 7.36 -7.78
N MET A 163 -17.99 7.27 -8.68
CA MET A 163 -17.43 6.02 -9.17
C MET A 163 -15.93 6.19 -9.38
N LYS A 164 -15.14 5.35 -8.72
CA LYS A 164 -13.68 5.39 -8.84
C LYS A 164 -13.06 4.00 -8.87
N PRO A 165 -12.00 3.79 -9.65
CA PRO A 165 -11.22 2.56 -9.56
C PRO A 165 -10.53 2.50 -8.20
N VAL A 166 -10.47 1.29 -7.61
CA VAL A 166 -9.75 1.03 -6.36
C VAL A 166 -8.49 0.24 -6.70
N SER A 167 -7.36 0.89 -6.57
CA SER A 167 -6.07 0.24 -6.75
C SER A 167 -5.67 -0.53 -5.49
N MET A 168 -5.01 -1.66 -5.68
CA MET A 168 -4.38 -2.38 -4.57
C MET A 168 -3.23 -1.55 -4.01
N THR A 169 -3.23 -1.35 -2.71
CA THR A 169 -2.17 -0.62 -2.01
C THR A 169 -1.00 -1.53 -1.65
N LEU A 170 0.15 -0.96 -1.27
CA LEU A 170 1.27 -1.76 -0.73
C LEU A 170 0.90 -2.46 0.59
N GLU A 171 -0.03 -1.90 1.37
CA GLU A 171 -0.58 -2.54 2.56
C GLU A 171 -1.30 -3.85 2.21
N ASP A 172 -2.15 -3.83 1.17
CA ASP A 172 -2.83 -5.03 0.69
C ASP A 172 -1.83 -6.07 0.18
N VAL A 173 -0.78 -5.61 -0.52
CA VAL A 173 0.33 -6.45 -0.99
C VAL A 173 1.04 -7.10 0.18
N PHE A 174 1.43 -6.31 1.18
CA PHE A 174 2.12 -6.79 2.38
C PHE A 174 1.29 -7.83 3.12
N LEU A 175 0.02 -7.54 3.40
CA LEU A 175 -0.88 -8.47 4.07
C LEU A 175 -1.03 -9.79 3.30
N LYS A 176 -1.18 -9.74 1.98
CA LYS A 176 -1.29 -10.96 1.16
C LYS A 176 -0.02 -11.80 1.15
N LEU A 177 1.15 -11.18 1.20
CA LEU A 177 2.43 -11.89 1.21
C LEU A 177 2.74 -12.49 2.58
N THR A 178 2.43 -11.78 3.66
CA THR A 178 2.72 -12.23 5.02
C THR A 178 1.73 -13.30 5.51
N GLN A 179 0.44 -13.21 5.16
CA GLN A 179 -0.56 -14.22 5.53
C GLN A 179 -0.38 -15.59 4.85
N ARG A 180 0.32 -15.65 3.70
CA ARG A 180 0.57 -16.91 2.99
C ARG A 180 1.58 -17.82 3.68
N GLU A 181 2.47 -17.28 4.50
CA GLU A 181 3.49 -18.07 5.20
C GLU A 181 2.99 -18.66 6.52
N ASP A 182 1.98 -18.07 7.16
CA ASP A 182 1.38 -18.62 8.39
C ASP A 182 0.61 -19.94 8.16
N GLY A 183 0.42 -20.33 6.90
CA GLY A 183 -0.28 -21.57 6.49
C GLY A 183 0.61 -22.71 5.97
N LEU A 184 1.93 -22.53 5.89
CA LEU A 184 2.85 -23.59 5.50
C LEU A 184 3.44 -24.28 6.75
N PRO A 185 3.40 -25.64 6.86
CA PRO A 185 4.08 -26.33 7.93
C PRO A 185 5.58 -26.04 7.86
N LYS A 186 6.17 -25.70 9.00
CA LYS A 186 7.62 -25.52 9.15
C LYS A 186 8.32 -26.78 8.64
N ALA A 187 9.10 -26.64 7.60
CA ALA A 187 9.98 -27.70 7.11
C ALA A 187 11.21 -27.82 8.01
N ASP A 188 11.03 -28.25 9.25
CA ASP A 188 12.09 -28.66 10.18
C ASP A 188 11.50 -29.72 11.13
N ASP A 189 11.36 -30.96 10.64
CA ASP A 189 11.29 -32.19 11.45
C ASP A 189 11.45 -33.43 10.55
N ALA A 190 12.50 -33.42 9.72
CA ALA A 190 12.84 -34.61 8.95
C ALA A 190 14.36 -34.81 8.89
N SER A 191 15.03 -34.86 10.08
CA SER A 191 16.39 -35.40 10.16
C SER A 191 16.80 -35.71 11.60
N GLU A 192 16.05 -36.60 12.28
CA GLU A 192 16.54 -37.31 13.48
C GLU A 192 15.72 -38.58 13.70
N SER A 193 15.77 -39.53 12.76
CA SER A 193 15.36 -40.92 13.06
C SER A 193 15.92 -41.91 12.05
N GLU A 194 17.23 -41.88 11.84
CA GLU A 194 17.95 -43.06 11.32
C GLU A 194 19.38 -43.03 11.84
N LEU A 195 19.55 -43.49 13.07
CA LEU A 195 20.80 -44.05 13.61
C LEU A 195 20.52 -44.65 15.00
N HIS A 196 19.94 -45.85 14.99
CA HIS A 196 20.27 -46.86 16.00
C HIS A 196 19.90 -48.23 15.46
#